data_5184c12221a19e6e6d946f2df513008f
#
_entry.id   5184c12221a19e6e6d946f2df513008f
#
_cell.length_a   1.000
_cell.length_b   1.000
_cell.length_c   1.000
_cell.angle_alpha   90.00
_cell.angle_beta   90.00
_cell.angle_gamma   90.00
#
_symmetry.space_group_name_H-M   'P 1'
#
loop_
_entity.id
_entity.type
_entity.pdbx_description
1 polymer ?
#
loop_
_entity_poly.entity_id
_entity_poly.type
_entity_poly.pdbx_seq_one_letter_code
_entity_poly.pdbx_strand_id
1 'polypeptide(L)'
;MNTRRTLVRMAVLYVPLALTCVAVALYSFSHFLGGAAGAIVPAFFVGIFAFAFTVEGLAAVRDLRSAGPVTSQGMVRRTWSRGGLLWFFRSHYMFAADTVYTVEPLTSVTVRAGDTVEVDHWPHTKTVVAVRLLSHGSGAVDPGDARPPYR
;
A
#
# COMPACT_ATOMS: atom_id res chain seq x y z
N MET A 1 -16.62 -5.35 4.81
CA MET A 1 -15.66 -5.11 5.92
C MET A 1 -15.59 -3.62 6.20
N ASN A 2 -15.42 -3.16 7.45
CA ASN A 2 -15.47 -1.71 7.73
C ASN A 2 -14.09 -1.08 7.47
N THR A 3 -13.86 -0.63 6.24
CA THR A 3 -12.56 -0.10 5.74
C THR A 3 -12.04 1.06 6.61
N ARG A 4 -12.95 1.83 7.25
CA ARG A 4 -12.56 2.86 8.21
C ARG A 4 -11.87 2.27 9.45
N ARG A 5 -12.31 1.08 9.92
CA ARG A 5 -11.63 0.40 11.04
C ARG A 5 -10.22 -0.05 10.66
N THR A 6 -10.01 -0.43 9.42
CA THR A 6 -8.68 -0.78 8.91
C THR A 6 -7.76 0.44 8.91
N LEU A 7 -8.23 1.60 8.45
CA LEU A 7 -7.47 2.85 8.51
C LEU A 7 -7.13 3.27 9.95
N VAL A 8 -8.11 3.17 10.86
CA VAL A 8 -7.85 3.47 12.29
C VAL A 8 -6.79 2.53 12.86
N ARG A 9 -6.87 1.22 12.57
CA ARG A 9 -5.84 0.25 13.01
C ARG A 9 -4.47 0.57 12.42
N MET A 10 -4.40 0.94 11.14
CA MET A 10 -3.15 1.36 10.51
C MET A 10 -2.58 2.62 11.19
N ALA A 11 -3.39 3.64 11.41
CA ALA A 11 -2.94 4.86 12.09
C ALA A 11 -2.45 4.58 13.52
N VAL A 12 -3.23 3.81 14.31
CA VAL A 12 -2.87 3.44 15.69
C VAL A 12 -1.61 2.57 15.77
N LEU A 13 -1.34 1.77 14.75
CA LEU A 13 -0.13 0.93 14.71
C LEU A 13 1.09 1.70 14.18
N TYR A 14 0.95 2.35 13.04
CA TYR A 14 2.10 2.96 12.35
C TYR A 14 2.57 4.26 12.98
N VAL A 15 1.67 5.08 13.55
CA VAL A 15 2.09 6.35 14.17
C VAL A 15 2.99 6.13 15.39
N PRO A 16 2.63 5.29 16.41
CA PRO A 16 3.52 5.02 17.52
C PRO A 16 4.81 4.34 17.09
N LEU A 17 4.73 3.41 16.11
CA LEU A 17 5.89 2.70 15.61
C LEU A 17 6.87 3.65 14.89
N ALA A 18 6.35 4.59 14.10
CA ALA A 18 7.14 5.65 13.47
C ALA A 18 7.85 6.51 14.53
N LEU A 19 7.12 6.98 15.56
CA LEU A 19 7.68 7.78 16.65
C LEU A 19 8.79 7.03 17.40
N THR A 20 8.57 5.75 17.68
CA THR A 20 9.60 4.91 18.33
C THR A 20 10.83 4.77 17.45
N CYS A 21 10.65 4.47 16.15
CA CYS A 21 11.78 4.36 15.22
C CYS A 21 12.54 5.70 15.08
N VAL A 22 11.85 6.83 15.01
CA VAL A 22 12.47 8.14 14.98
C VAL A 22 13.30 8.39 16.24
N ALA A 23 12.75 8.10 17.42
CA ALA A 23 13.47 8.28 18.69
C ALA A 23 14.72 7.40 18.75
N VAL A 24 14.63 6.14 18.34
CA VAL A 24 15.79 5.20 18.29
C VAL A 24 16.82 5.66 17.26
N ALA A 25 16.39 6.12 16.08
CA ALA A 25 17.31 6.63 15.05
C ALA A 25 18.07 7.86 15.55
N LEU A 26 17.39 8.81 16.18
CA LEU A 26 18.01 10.01 16.76
C LEU A 26 18.98 9.66 17.90
N TYR A 27 18.60 8.72 18.77
CA TYR A 27 19.47 8.23 19.84
C TYR A 27 20.74 7.58 19.26
N SER A 28 20.59 6.68 18.29
CA SER A 28 21.75 6.04 17.64
C SER A 28 22.64 7.06 16.92
N PHE A 29 22.03 8.04 16.28
CA PHE A 29 22.78 9.11 15.61
C PHE A 29 23.54 9.99 16.59
N SER A 30 22.98 10.30 17.77
CA SER A 30 23.69 11.05 18.82
C SER A 30 24.92 10.30 19.34
N HIS A 31 24.83 8.96 19.49
CA HIS A 31 25.96 8.12 19.83
C HIS A 31 27.06 8.10 18.76
N PHE A 32 26.66 8.08 17.49
CA PHE A 32 27.60 8.22 16.38
C PHE A 32 28.37 9.53 16.45
N LEU A 33 27.70 10.66 16.70
CA LEU A 33 28.33 11.97 16.87
C LEU A 33 29.26 12.00 18.10
N GLY A 34 28.97 11.19 19.13
CA GLY A 34 29.82 11.00 20.30
C GLY A 34 31.04 10.09 20.07
N GLY A 35 31.33 9.67 18.84
CA GLY A 35 32.49 8.87 18.45
C GLY A 35 32.26 7.38 18.35
N ALA A 36 31.04 6.87 18.62
CA ALA A 36 30.68 5.46 18.45
C ALA A 36 30.39 5.13 16.98
N ALA A 37 31.42 4.95 16.15
CA ALA A 37 31.26 4.75 14.69
C ALA A 37 30.29 3.62 14.30
N GLY A 38 30.21 2.56 15.09
CA GLY A 38 29.28 1.44 14.85
C GLY A 38 27.79 1.82 14.97
N ALA A 39 27.46 2.95 15.62
CA ALA A 39 26.09 3.40 15.79
C ALA A 39 25.43 3.91 14.49
N ILE A 40 26.23 4.21 13.45
CA ILE A 40 25.68 4.68 12.16
C ILE A 40 24.84 3.62 11.45
N VAL A 41 25.25 2.35 11.56
CA VAL A 41 24.52 1.24 10.89
C VAL A 41 23.11 1.08 11.43
N PRO A 42 22.88 0.91 12.75
CA PRO A 42 21.52 0.84 13.28
C PRO A 42 20.74 2.13 13.04
N ALA A 43 21.36 3.32 13.11
CA ALA A 43 20.72 4.59 12.80
C ALA A 43 20.15 4.61 11.37
N PHE A 44 20.92 4.14 10.39
CA PHE A 44 20.52 4.08 9.00
C PHE A 44 19.33 3.13 8.77
N PHE A 45 19.42 1.88 9.27
CA PHE A 45 18.34 0.91 9.09
C PHE A 45 17.05 1.33 9.81
N VAL A 46 17.15 1.79 11.05
CA VAL A 46 15.98 2.26 11.80
C VAL A 46 15.40 3.52 11.14
N GLY A 47 16.26 4.39 10.57
CA GLY A 47 15.83 5.55 9.79
C GLY A 47 14.96 5.19 8.57
N ILE A 48 15.31 4.13 7.84
CA ILE A 48 14.49 3.62 6.73
C ILE A 48 13.12 3.17 7.22
N PHE A 49 13.05 2.41 8.32
CA PHE A 49 11.77 2.00 8.89
C PHE A 49 10.96 3.18 9.43
N ALA A 50 11.62 4.14 10.08
CA ALA A 50 10.99 5.39 10.53
C ALA A 50 10.32 6.12 9.37
N PHE A 51 11.03 6.26 8.24
CA PHE A 51 10.49 6.88 7.03
C PHE A 51 9.29 6.11 6.48
N ALA A 52 9.41 4.79 6.30
CA ALA A 52 8.33 3.95 5.78
C ALA A 52 7.07 4.04 6.64
N PHE A 53 7.19 3.88 7.95
CA PHE A 53 6.04 3.96 8.87
C PHE A 53 5.45 5.36 8.95
N THR A 54 6.26 6.41 8.80
CA THR A 54 5.78 7.79 8.78
C THR A 54 4.92 8.04 7.54
N VAL A 55 5.37 7.61 6.36
CA VAL A 55 4.61 7.76 5.10
C VAL A 55 3.27 7.04 5.18
N GLU A 56 3.26 5.78 5.61
CA GLU A 56 2.03 4.98 5.75
C GLU A 56 1.10 5.54 6.83
N GLY A 57 1.65 5.92 7.98
CA GLY A 57 0.88 6.51 9.07
C GLY A 57 0.25 7.84 8.70
N LEU A 58 0.99 8.73 8.03
CA LEU A 58 0.47 10.01 7.55
C LEU A 58 -0.61 9.83 6.48
N ALA A 59 -0.43 8.88 5.55
CA ALA A 59 -1.44 8.56 4.55
C ALA A 59 -2.75 8.12 5.22
N ALA A 60 -2.67 7.20 6.19
CA ALA A 60 -3.83 6.73 6.93
C ALA A 60 -4.54 7.87 7.72
N VAL A 61 -3.77 8.75 8.39
CA VAL A 61 -4.31 9.90 9.12
C VAL A 61 -4.97 10.91 8.17
N ARG A 62 -4.37 11.16 7.01
CA ARG A 62 -4.97 12.04 5.99
C ARG A 62 -6.28 11.48 5.46
N ASP A 63 -6.34 10.18 5.20
CA ASP A 63 -7.58 9.53 4.76
C ASP A 63 -8.66 9.58 5.84
N LEU A 64 -8.31 9.41 7.11
CA LEU A 64 -9.27 9.56 8.22
C LEU A 64 -9.84 10.99 8.36
N ARG A 65 -9.07 12.00 7.92
CA ARG A 65 -9.48 13.41 7.90
C ARG A 65 -10.16 13.83 6.60
N SER A 66 -10.07 13.04 5.56
CA SER A 66 -10.71 13.33 4.26
C SER A 66 -12.24 13.19 4.37
N ALA A 67 -12.94 13.81 3.44
CA ALA A 67 -14.40 13.77 3.36
C ALA A 67 -14.99 12.38 3.08
N GLY A 68 -14.15 11.43 2.64
CA GLY A 68 -14.55 10.06 2.35
C GLY A 68 -13.78 9.44 1.19
N PRO A 69 -14.17 8.24 0.76
CA PRO A 69 -13.60 7.60 -0.41
C PRO A 69 -13.93 8.37 -1.69
N VAL A 70 -13.03 8.27 -2.65
CA VAL A 70 -13.15 8.87 -3.99
C VAL A 70 -13.40 7.75 -5.00
N THR A 71 -14.26 8.02 -5.97
CA THR A 71 -14.57 7.08 -7.04
C THR A 71 -13.68 7.35 -8.26
N SER A 72 -13.07 6.31 -8.80
CA SER A 72 -12.30 6.34 -10.04
C SER A 72 -12.80 5.25 -10.98
N GLN A 73 -12.85 5.54 -12.27
CA GLN A 73 -13.23 4.57 -13.29
C GLN A 73 -12.04 4.29 -14.22
N GLY A 74 -11.89 3.05 -14.63
CA GLY A 74 -10.85 2.67 -15.56
C GLY A 74 -10.82 1.20 -15.90
N MET A 75 -10.05 0.87 -16.92
CA MET A 75 -9.82 -0.49 -17.36
C MET A 75 -8.75 -1.15 -16.48
N VAL A 76 -9.02 -2.36 -16.04
CA VAL A 76 -8.07 -3.19 -15.31
C VAL A 76 -7.02 -3.72 -16.28
N ARG A 77 -5.79 -3.30 -16.11
CA ARG A 77 -4.67 -3.78 -16.94
C ARG A 77 -4.04 -5.05 -16.37
N ARG A 78 -3.95 -5.13 -15.03
CA ARG A 78 -3.29 -6.26 -14.37
C ARG A 78 -3.77 -6.43 -12.94
N THR A 79 -3.84 -7.69 -12.50
CA THR A 79 -4.01 -8.06 -11.10
C THR A 79 -2.86 -8.96 -10.66
N TRP A 80 -2.32 -8.78 -9.46
CA TRP A 80 -1.28 -9.65 -8.91
C TRP A 80 -1.36 -9.72 -7.39
N SER A 81 -0.75 -10.74 -6.82
CA SER A 81 -0.58 -10.86 -5.38
C SER A 81 0.90 -10.87 -5.03
N ARG A 82 1.25 -10.21 -3.94
CA ARG A 82 2.61 -10.21 -3.41
C ARG A 82 2.59 -10.67 -1.96
N GLY A 83 3.47 -11.61 -1.63
CA GLY A 83 3.76 -11.92 -0.23
C GLY A 83 4.46 -10.73 0.42
N GLY A 84 3.98 -10.29 1.59
CA GLY A 84 4.65 -9.26 2.38
C GLY A 84 5.98 -9.76 2.95
N LEU A 85 6.78 -8.82 3.49
CA LEU A 85 8.08 -9.07 4.11
C LEU A 85 8.01 -10.10 5.26
N LEU A 86 6.87 -10.17 5.93
CA LEU A 86 6.51 -11.21 6.89
C LEU A 86 5.48 -12.11 6.20
N TRP A 87 5.80 -13.33 5.92
CA TRP A 87 5.07 -14.38 5.19
C TRP A 87 3.57 -14.52 5.53
N PHE A 88 3.11 -13.84 6.55
CA PHE A 88 1.74 -13.91 7.06
C PHE A 88 0.73 -12.98 6.36
N PHE A 89 1.19 -12.01 5.54
CA PHE A 89 0.30 -11.06 4.89
C PHE A 89 0.44 -11.17 3.37
N ARG A 90 -0.58 -11.73 2.71
CA ARG A 90 -0.74 -11.61 1.26
C ARG A 90 -1.52 -10.34 0.94
N SER A 91 -0.89 -9.44 0.23
CA SER A 91 -1.58 -8.27 -0.33
C SER A 91 -1.89 -8.53 -1.80
N HIS A 92 -3.11 -8.23 -2.19
CA HIS A 92 -3.55 -8.29 -3.57
C HIS A 92 -3.58 -6.88 -4.14
N TYR A 93 -3.14 -6.75 -5.37
CA TYR A 93 -3.04 -5.48 -6.06
C TYR A 93 -3.77 -5.55 -7.40
N MET A 94 -4.36 -4.43 -7.77
CA MET A 94 -4.99 -4.21 -9.06
C MET A 94 -4.46 -2.92 -9.67
N PHE A 95 -4.02 -2.98 -10.92
CA PHE A 95 -3.65 -1.79 -11.68
C PHE A 95 -4.81 -1.42 -12.59
N ALA A 96 -5.46 -0.30 -12.29
CA ALA A 96 -6.57 0.25 -13.06
C ALA A 96 -6.50 1.79 -13.04
N ALA A 97 -6.99 2.45 -14.07
CA ALA A 97 -6.97 3.92 -14.18
C ALA A 97 -5.59 4.53 -13.86
N ASP A 98 -4.50 3.91 -14.36
CA ASP A 98 -3.09 4.30 -14.15
C ASP A 98 -2.66 4.39 -12.67
N THR A 99 -3.40 3.73 -11.78
CA THR A 99 -3.14 3.68 -10.33
C THR A 99 -3.11 2.24 -9.83
N VAL A 100 -2.21 1.98 -8.88
CA VAL A 100 -2.16 0.69 -8.17
C VAL A 100 -3.05 0.78 -6.94
N TYR A 101 -4.01 -0.13 -6.85
CA TYR A 101 -4.93 -0.24 -5.73
C TYR A 101 -4.63 -1.49 -4.92
N THR A 102 -4.74 -1.37 -3.59
CA THR A 102 -4.73 -2.54 -2.70
C THR A 102 -6.15 -3.06 -2.58
N VAL A 103 -6.38 -4.31 -3.00
CA VAL A 103 -7.70 -4.95 -3.05
C VAL A 103 -7.80 -6.14 -2.10
N GLU A 104 -9.03 -6.49 -1.72
CA GLU A 104 -9.27 -7.72 -0.97
C GLU A 104 -9.11 -8.97 -1.86
N PRO A 105 -8.75 -10.13 -1.29
CA PRO A 105 -8.55 -11.38 -2.05
C PRO A 105 -9.74 -11.76 -2.93
N LEU A 106 -10.97 -11.59 -2.44
CA LEU A 106 -12.19 -11.92 -3.18
C LEU A 106 -12.38 -11.03 -4.40
N THR A 107 -12.04 -9.76 -4.32
CA THR A 107 -12.14 -8.81 -5.44
C THR A 107 -11.15 -9.17 -6.55
N SER A 108 -9.95 -9.65 -6.19
CA SER A 108 -8.94 -10.05 -7.18
C SER A 108 -9.32 -11.30 -7.98
N VAL A 109 -10.26 -12.11 -7.49
CA VAL A 109 -10.77 -13.31 -8.18
C VAL A 109 -11.89 -12.98 -9.16
N THR A 110 -12.70 -11.95 -8.84
CA THR A 110 -13.86 -11.57 -9.63
C THR A 110 -13.55 -10.64 -10.80
N VAL A 111 -12.45 -9.90 -10.73
CA VAL A 111 -12.06 -8.91 -11.74
C VAL A 111 -10.89 -9.41 -12.57
N ARG A 112 -11.02 -9.33 -13.90
CA ARG A 112 -10.02 -9.79 -14.86
C ARG A 112 -9.37 -8.61 -15.58
N ALA A 113 -8.19 -8.85 -16.13
CA ALA A 113 -7.58 -7.88 -17.05
C ALA A 113 -8.50 -7.66 -18.28
N GLY A 114 -8.66 -6.41 -18.67
CA GLY A 114 -9.59 -6.00 -19.72
C GLY A 114 -10.97 -5.54 -19.23
N ASP A 115 -11.35 -5.86 -17.99
CA ASP A 115 -12.62 -5.39 -17.42
C ASP A 115 -12.56 -3.89 -17.14
N THR A 116 -13.68 -3.20 -17.38
CA THR A 116 -13.84 -1.80 -16.94
C THR A 116 -14.53 -1.79 -15.59
N VAL A 117 -13.89 -1.15 -14.62
CA VAL A 117 -14.35 -1.11 -13.24
C VAL A 117 -14.49 0.32 -12.74
N GLU A 118 -15.42 0.47 -11.80
CA GLU A 118 -15.52 1.63 -10.94
C GLU A 118 -14.98 1.24 -9.57
N VAL A 119 -14.02 2.01 -9.06
CA VAL A 119 -13.30 1.73 -7.81
C VAL A 119 -13.52 2.87 -6.84
N ASP A 120 -14.19 2.58 -5.72
CA ASP A 120 -14.23 3.49 -4.58
C ASP A 120 -13.01 3.21 -3.70
N HIS A 121 -12.15 4.21 -3.53
CA HIS A 121 -10.89 4.06 -2.80
C HIS A 121 -10.58 5.28 -1.94
N TRP A 122 -9.74 5.08 -0.92
CA TRP A 122 -9.20 6.18 -0.14
C TRP A 122 -8.11 6.93 -0.93
N PRO A 123 -8.12 8.28 -0.92
CA PRO A 123 -7.27 9.07 -1.83
C PRO A 123 -5.77 8.93 -1.57
N HIS A 124 -5.34 8.70 -0.34
CA HIS A 124 -3.92 8.64 0.03
C HIS A 124 -3.39 7.21 0.16
N THR A 125 -4.08 6.34 0.89
CA THR A 125 -3.66 4.94 1.08
C THR A 125 -3.97 4.06 -0.13
N LYS A 126 -4.81 4.53 -1.08
CA LYS A 126 -5.29 3.74 -2.24
C LYS A 126 -5.96 2.41 -1.83
N THR A 127 -6.44 2.35 -0.60
CA THR A 127 -7.18 1.19 -0.09
C THR A 127 -8.57 1.19 -0.69
N VAL A 128 -8.94 0.10 -1.33
CA VAL A 128 -10.23 -0.07 -1.99
C VAL A 128 -11.33 -0.31 -0.96
N VAL A 129 -12.43 0.39 -1.11
CA VAL A 129 -13.67 0.25 -0.32
C VAL A 129 -14.66 -0.65 -1.04
N ALA A 130 -14.85 -0.40 -2.35
CA ALA A 130 -15.74 -1.18 -3.21
C ALA A 130 -15.20 -1.18 -4.65
N VAL A 131 -15.47 -2.25 -5.36
CA VAL A 131 -15.23 -2.37 -6.81
C VAL A 131 -16.54 -2.77 -7.45
N ARG A 132 -16.95 -2.03 -8.46
CA ARG A 132 -18.12 -2.33 -9.29
C ARG A 132 -17.65 -2.62 -10.71
N LEU A 133 -18.05 -3.75 -11.23
CA LEU A 133 -17.82 -4.11 -12.63
C LEU A 133 -18.81 -3.31 -13.49
N LEU A 134 -18.30 -2.50 -14.41
CA LEU A 134 -19.13 -1.75 -15.36
C LEU A 134 -19.33 -2.52 -16.67
N SER A 135 -18.26 -3.16 -17.17
CA SER A 135 -18.33 -4.02 -18.36
C SER A 135 -17.23 -5.07 -18.32
N HIS A 136 -17.56 -6.26 -18.83
CA HIS A 136 -16.53 -7.25 -19.13
C HIS A 136 -15.80 -6.83 -20.40
N GLY A 137 -14.48 -6.79 -20.35
CA GLY A 137 -13.67 -6.64 -21.54
C GLY A 137 -13.96 -7.82 -22.48
N SER A 138 -14.29 -7.54 -23.72
CA SER A 138 -14.41 -8.57 -24.76
C SER A 138 -13.01 -9.16 -25.01
N GLY A 139 -12.67 -10.13 -24.19
CA GLY A 139 -11.38 -10.70 -23.92
C GLY A 139 -10.56 -11.13 -25.12
N ALA A 140 -9.81 -10.23 -25.66
CA ALA A 140 -8.59 -10.56 -26.36
C ALA A 140 -7.42 -9.93 -25.58
N VAL A 141 -7.14 -10.48 -24.40
CA VAL A 141 -5.79 -10.28 -23.83
C VAL A 141 -4.87 -11.14 -24.68
N ASP A 142 -4.05 -10.50 -25.51
CA ASP A 142 -2.96 -11.14 -26.21
C ASP A 142 -2.11 -11.92 -25.17
N PRO A 143 -2.04 -13.26 -25.24
CA PRO A 143 -1.24 -14.06 -24.32
C PRO A 143 0.26 -13.73 -24.38
N GLY A 144 0.70 -12.91 -25.34
CA GLY A 144 2.07 -12.44 -25.48
C GLY A 144 2.52 -11.40 -24.46
N ASP A 145 1.59 -10.65 -23.84
CA ASP A 145 1.91 -9.56 -22.91
C ASP A 145 2.03 -10.03 -21.44
N ALA A 146 1.88 -11.33 -21.21
CA ALA A 146 2.00 -11.92 -19.87
C ALA A 146 3.45 -12.22 -19.44
N ARG A 147 4.45 -11.71 -20.15
CA ARG A 147 5.85 -11.89 -19.72
C ARG A 147 6.15 -10.97 -18.53
N PRO A 148 6.58 -11.52 -17.37
CA PRO A 148 7.03 -10.70 -16.26
C PRO A 148 8.25 -9.90 -16.72
N PRO A 149 8.34 -8.60 -16.40
CA PRO A 149 9.45 -7.74 -16.83
C PRO A 149 10.78 -8.00 -16.11
N TYR A 150 10.87 -9.06 -15.31
CA TYR A 150 12.09 -9.38 -14.55
C TYR A 150 12.47 -10.85 -14.69
N ARG A 151 13.56 -11.11 -15.40
CA ARG A 151 14.52 -12.15 -15.06
C ARG A 151 15.65 -11.54 -14.27
#